data_1b08912898c549da5eb3520494a83fad
#
_entry.id   1b08912898c549da5eb3520494a83fad
#
_cell.length_a   1.000
_cell.length_b   1.000
_cell.length_c   1.000
_cell.angle_alpha   90.00
_cell.angle_beta   90.00
_cell.angle_gamma   90.00
#
_symmetry.space_group_name_H-M   'P 1'
#
loop_
_entity.id
_entity.type
_entity.pdbx_description
1 polymer ?
#
loop_
_entity_poly.entity_id
_entity_poly.type
_entity_poly.pdbx_seq_one_letter_code
_entity_poly.pdbx_strand_id
1 'polypeptide(L)'
;MRSSLELLIRRVVPAVMMMGISGTVTAKDHLLTIGGGYSPTGNQASLEANVIFYQQLVSQSYSTPVEHLIYFADGTDPKDDLQVMAAESNTESPAIELLEGIFSADGPQVTYRNHEIPNITDKIRPAAIQTGLEQIASHVVGGDRLIIYVTAHGGSAKGDDPMDTSITCWGKQPISMRQFTEWLDEIPSDVSVVMVMAQCYCGGFANTMFSGGDPKNGMSKGNRVGFFAQRHDLPAAGCRPDITNDDEYSSYFWGAFLGQSRTGKPVGIVDNDQNNRVSFSEAHAYAVVASPTVDIPLRTSDVYLRAHSRIAGHREGAAASPSAENSGKDVELGLSSLSGSLSNLAVQASLDQRVMINGLLTQLKLPFDIEVAEILNQKEIQEERFRQARREAGRRGSSRRESRSSGRRDLQQQIIQNWPELQEADDWDDLESLTGRRGEGFLDELRDLPAFETYWTSKVERSRAQEKSVYAELKAVQFRRLVHTIESVVFAKNLPVIASPEILKRYTEMLTLESSFFGS
;
A
#
# COMPACT_ATOMS: atom_id res chain seq x y z
N MET A 1 -94.08 20.12 24.76
CA MET A 1 -94.84 20.15 23.51
C MET A 1 -93.89 20.68 22.40
N ARG A 2 -93.61 19.85 21.45
CA ARG A 2 -93.00 20.04 20.12
C ARG A 2 -91.97 21.14 19.94
N SER A 3 -90.85 20.80 19.91
CA SER A 3 -89.55 20.82 19.36
C SER A 3 -89.48 20.86 17.85
N SER A 4 -88.73 21.79 17.34
CA SER A 4 -88.32 21.78 15.91
C SER A 4 -86.79 21.65 15.85
N LEU A 5 -86.38 20.57 15.17
CA LEU A 5 -85.02 20.19 14.98
C LEU A 5 -84.57 20.71 13.58
N GLU A 6 -83.68 21.65 13.54
CA GLU A 6 -83.05 22.03 12.27
C GLU A 6 -81.75 21.29 12.05
N LEU A 7 -81.69 20.64 10.91
CA LEU A 7 -80.61 19.82 10.43
C LEU A 7 -79.57 20.70 9.72
N LEU A 8 -78.39 20.85 10.34
CA LEU A 8 -77.23 21.47 9.69
C LEU A 8 -76.37 20.43 9.00
N ILE A 9 -76.47 20.31 7.71
CA ILE A 9 -75.60 19.43 6.90
C ILE A 9 -74.26 20.11 6.71
N ARG A 10 -73.22 19.68 7.46
CA ARG A 10 -71.83 20.01 7.16
C ARG A 10 -71.28 19.07 6.11
N ARG A 11 -70.92 19.65 4.94
CA ARG A 11 -70.16 18.98 3.89
C ARG A 11 -68.76 18.70 4.45
N VAL A 12 -68.42 17.43 4.67
CA VAL A 12 -67.07 16.97 4.93
C VAL A 12 -66.40 16.78 3.56
N VAL A 13 -65.43 17.66 3.27
CA VAL A 13 -64.51 17.46 2.12
C VAL A 13 -63.43 16.50 2.61
N PRO A 14 -63.20 15.36 1.99
CA PRO A 14 -62.06 14.50 2.37
C PRO A 14 -60.78 15.19 1.91
N ALA A 15 -59.93 15.61 2.84
CA ALA A 15 -58.54 15.96 2.59
C ALA A 15 -57.81 14.66 2.18
N VAL A 16 -57.54 14.51 0.91
CA VAL A 16 -56.60 13.46 0.41
C VAL A 16 -55.22 13.87 0.93
N MET A 17 -54.77 13.21 2.00
CA MET A 17 -53.42 13.27 2.50
C MET A 17 -52.55 12.50 1.48
N MET A 18 -51.91 13.20 0.54
CA MET A 18 -50.81 12.66 -0.23
C MET A 18 -49.68 12.33 0.76
N MET A 19 -49.62 11.08 1.22
CA MET A 19 -48.41 10.54 1.81
C MET A 19 -47.36 10.50 0.66
N GLY A 20 -46.52 11.54 0.64
CA GLY A 20 -45.28 11.47 -0.10
C GLY A 20 -44.49 10.29 0.43
N ILE A 21 -44.37 9.24 -0.36
CA ILE A 21 -43.39 8.17 -0.14
C ILE A 21 -42.04 8.86 -0.35
N SER A 22 -41.49 9.41 0.75
CA SER A 22 -40.06 9.72 0.79
C SER A 22 -39.35 8.38 0.76
N GLY A 23 -39.09 7.87 -0.44
CA GLY A 23 -38.18 6.77 -0.59
C GLY A 23 -36.86 7.21 0.03
N THR A 24 -36.46 6.57 1.11
CA THR A 24 -35.11 6.71 1.65
C THR A 24 -34.19 6.22 0.55
N VAL A 25 -33.54 7.15 -0.15
CA VAL A 25 -32.44 6.82 -1.05
C VAL A 25 -31.38 6.21 -0.16
N THR A 26 -31.19 4.91 -0.25
CA THR A 26 -30.08 4.23 0.44
C THR A 26 -28.79 4.69 -0.21
N ALA A 27 -27.88 5.20 0.59
CA ALA A 27 -26.54 5.56 0.14
C ALA A 27 -25.87 4.40 -0.60
N LYS A 28 -25.25 4.69 -1.74
CA LYS A 28 -24.62 3.67 -2.60
C LYS A 28 -23.11 3.87 -2.65
N ASP A 29 -22.40 2.76 -2.83
CA ASP A 29 -21.00 2.79 -3.19
C ASP A 29 -20.83 2.82 -4.71
N HIS A 30 -19.88 3.63 -5.18
CA HIS A 30 -19.37 3.68 -6.55
C HIS A 30 -17.89 3.32 -6.49
N LEU A 31 -17.43 2.41 -7.33
CA LEU A 31 -16.09 1.88 -7.27
C LEU A 31 -15.26 2.30 -8.49
N LEU A 32 -14.05 2.77 -8.23
CA LEU A 32 -13.06 3.09 -9.24
C LEU A 32 -11.76 2.34 -8.95
N THR A 33 -11.30 1.49 -9.86
CA THR A 33 -10.00 0.82 -9.78
C THR A 33 -9.07 1.35 -10.85
N ILE A 34 -7.86 1.74 -10.43
CA ILE A 34 -6.76 2.17 -11.29
C ILE A 34 -5.62 1.20 -11.07
N GLY A 35 -5.34 0.32 -12.04
CA GLY A 35 -4.38 -0.76 -11.89
C GLY A 35 -3.45 -0.94 -13.09
N GLY A 36 -2.37 -1.69 -12.85
CA GLY A 36 -1.43 -2.06 -13.90
C GLY A 36 -0.26 -1.11 -14.08
N GLY A 37 0.58 -1.44 -15.05
CA GLY A 37 1.84 -0.78 -15.32
C GLY A 37 1.77 0.28 -16.42
N TYR A 38 2.96 0.76 -16.77
CA TYR A 38 3.15 1.84 -17.75
C TYR A 38 3.63 1.36 -19.13
N SER A 39 3.99 0.10 -19.24
CA SER A 39 4.46 -0.59 -20.45
C SER A 39 4.47 -2.10 -20.17
N PRO A 40 4.60 -2.99 -21.16
CA PRO A 40 4.68 -4.42 -20.90
C PRO A 40 5.75 -4.79 -19.86
N THR A 41 6.95 -4.21 -19.93
CA THR A 41 8.04 -4.46 -18.97
C THR A 41 7.80 -3.86 -17.58
N GLY A 42 6.80 -3.03 -17.41
CA GLY A 42 6.40 -2.42 -16.15
C GLY A 42 4.99 -2.82 -15.70
N ASN A 43 4.35 -3.78 -16.37
CA ASN A 43 3.05 -4.31 -16.00
C ASN A 43 3.19 -5.73 -15.45
N GLN A 44 3.51 -5.85 -14.17
CA GLN A 44 3.80 -7.11 -13.51
C GLN A 44 2.52 -7.85 -13.11
N ALA A 45 2.57 -9.18 -13.11
CA ALA A 45 1.45 -10.07 -12.78
C ALA A 45 0.84 -9.81 -11.39
N SER A 46 1.62 -9.30 -10.44
CA SER A 46 1.08 -8.94 -9.13
C SER A 46 0.03 -7.83 -9.19
N LEU A 47 0.15 -6.89 -10.16
CA LEU A 47 -0.83 -5.81 -10.34
C LEU A 47 -2.17 -6.36 -10.85
N GLU A 48 -2.14 -7.31 -11.80
CA GLU A 48 -3.34 -8.03 -12.24
C GLU A 48 -3.97 -8.82 -11.08
N ALA A 49 -3.16 -9.61 -10.36
CA ALA A 49 -3.61 -10.42 -9.25
C ALA A 49 -4.28 -9.59 -8.15
N ASN A 50 -3.79 -8.37 -7.91
CA ASN A 50 -4.40 -7.44 -6.96
C ASN A 50 -5.78 -6.97 -7.40
N VAL A 51 -5.97 -6.65 -8.69
CA VAL A 51 -7.27 -6.24 -9.22
C VAL A 51 -8.27 -7.40 -9.17
N ILE A 52 -7.85 -8.61 -9.55
CA ILE A 52 -8.69 -9.82 -9.47
C ILE A 52 -9.09 -10.10 -8.02
N PHE A 53 -8.14 -10.00 -7.08
CA PHE A 53 -8.40 -10.18 -5.65
C PHE A 53 -9.41 -9.16 -5.10
N TYR A 54 -9.29 -7.89 -5.52
CA TYR A 54 -10.27 -6.86 -5.17
C TYR A 54 -11.66 -7.12 -5.79
N GLN A 55 -11.72 -7.57 -7.05
CA GLN A 55 -12.99 -7.98 -7.67
C GLN A 55 -13.66 -9.15 -6.93
N GLN A 56 -12.87 -10.10 -6.42
CA GLN A 56 -13.38 -11.16 -5.56
C GLN A 56 -14.03 -10.59 -4.29
N LEU A 57 -13.38 -9.63 -3.62
CA LEU A 57 -13.96 -8.96 -2.46
C LEU A 57 -15.26 -8.25 -2.83
N VAL A 58 -15.27 -7.46 -3.92
CA VAL A 58 -16.47 -6.77 -4.40
C VAL A 58 -17.63 -7.74 -4.62
N SER A 59 -17.38 -8.88 -5.28
CA SER A 59 -18.42 -9.88 -5.58
C SER A 59 -19.02 -10.53 -4.31
N GLN A 60 -18.26 -10.57 -3.22
CA GLN A 60 -18.71 -11.15 -1.94
C GLN A 60 -19.36 -10.10 -1.02
N SER A 61 -19.02 -8.82 -1.19
CA SER A 61 -19.46 -7.76 -0.28
C SER A 61 -20.76 -7.08 -0.70
N TYR A 62 -21.16 -7.19 -1.96
CA TYR A 62 -22.37 -6.57 -2.49
C TYR A 62 -23.37 -7.62 -2.96
N SER A 63 -24.58 -7.59 -2.40
CA SER A 63 -25.68 -8.50 -2.77
C SER A 63 -26.31 -8.15 -4.12
N THR A 64 -26.14 -6.91 -4.59
CA THR A 64 -26.58 -6.42 -5.90
C THR A 64 -25.39 -5.86 -6.67
N PRO A 65 -25.43 -5.86 -8.01
CA PRO A 65 -24.35 -5.26 -8.82
C PRO A 65 -24.07 -3.81 -8.40
N VAL A 66 -22.81 -3.52 -8.11
CA VAL A 66 -22.31 -2.17 -7.83
C VAL A 66 -21.63 -1.61 -9.07
N GLU A 67 -21.73 -0.29 -9.31
CA GLU A 67 -20.97 0.35 -10.38
C GLU A 67 -19.48 0.27 -10.07
N HIS A 68 -18.72 -0.34 -10.98
CA HIS A 68 -17.29 -0.51 -10.82
C HIS A 68 -16.56 -0.19 -12.14
N LEU A 69 -15.91 0.97 -12.20
CA LEU A 69 -15.05 1.35 -13.32
C LEU A 69 -13.64 0.82 -13.07
N ILE A 70 -13.10 0.08 -14.03
CA ILE A 70 -11.77 -0.55 -13.94
C ILE A 70 -10.90 -0.06 -15.10
N TYR A 71 -9.85 0.66 -14.77
CA TYR A 71 -8.82 1.10 -15.71
C TYR A 71 -7.56 0.28 -15.45
N PHE A 72 -7.10 -0.47 -16.47
CA PHE A 72 -5.94 -1.35 -16.30
C PHE A 72 -5.01 -1.29 -17.52
N ALA A 73 -3.72 -1.12 -17.28
CA ALA A 73 -2.64 -1.20 -18.27
C ALA A 73 -3.02 -0.56 -19.64
N ASP A 74 -2.98 -1.33 -20.74
CA ASP A 74 -3.37 -0.88 -22.09
C ASP A 74 -4.86 -1.05 -22.41
N GLY A 75 -5.68 -1.47 -21.43
CA GLY A 75 -7.13 -1.63 -21.58
C GLY A 75 -7.48 -2.96 -22.21
N THR A 76 -8.20 -2.93 -23.32
CA THR A 76 -8.67 -4.11 -24.07
C THR A 76 -7.83 -4.41 -25.32
N ASP A 77 -6.61 -3.87 -25.43
CA ASP A 77 -5.69 -4.21 -26.52
C ASP A 77 -5.29 -5.70 -26.40
N PRO A 78 -5.41 -6.53 -27.43
CA PRO A 78 -5.14 -7.96 -27.34
C PRO A 78 -3.65 -8.34 -27.35
N LYS A 79 -2.75 -7.37 -27.24
CA LYS A 79 -1.31 -7.63 -27.19
C LYS A 79 -0.84 -8.12 -25.84
N ASP A 80 0.31 -8.79 -25.84
CA ASP A 80 0.96 -9.25 -24.61
C ASP A 80 1.49 -8.05 -23.83
N ASP A 81 0.76 -7.65 -22.82
CA ASP A 81 1.01 -6.46 -22.00
C ASP A 81 1.47 -6.77 -20.58
N LEU A 82 1.31 -8.03 -20.12
CA LEU A 82 1.57 -8.45 -18.75
C LEU A 82 2.86 -9.28 -18.65
N GLN A 83 3.77 -8.84 -17.78
CA GLN A 83 4.98 -9.56 -17.42
C GLN A 83 4.69 -10.60 -16.33
N VAL A 84 4.92 -11.88 -16.63
CA VAL A 84 4.73 -12.99 -15.70
C VAL A 84 6.06 -13.75 -15.53
N MET A 85 6.22 -14.44 -14.39
CA MET A 85 7.29 -15.40 -14.26
C MET A 85 7.11 -16.49 -15.32
N ALA A 86 8.17 -16.84 -16.01
CA ALA A 86 8.18 -18.05 -16.80
C ALA A 86 7.82 -19.23 -15.89
N ALA A 87 7.04 -20.16 -16.40
CA ALA A 87 6.78 -21.38 -15.65
C ALA A 87 8.14 -21.98 -15.26
N GLU A 88 8.33 -22.24 -13.95
CA GLU A 88 9.50 -23.00 -13.53
C GLU A 88 9.48 -24.29 -14.35
N SER A 89 10.55 -24.53 -15.11
CA SER A 89 10.76 -25.85 -15.69
C SER A 89 10.67 -26.81 -14.50
N ASN A 90 9.79 -27.81 -14.55
CA ASN A 90 9.60 -28.83 -13.51
C ASN A 90 10.88 -29.70 -13.31
N THR A 91 12.03 -29.13 -13.59
CA THR A 91 13.33 -29.77 -13.47
C THR A 91 13.81 -29.68 -12.03
N GLU A 92 13.55 -30.73 -11.28
CA GLU A 92 14.14 -30.99 -9.95
C GLU A 92 15.66 -31.18 -10.00
N SER A 93 16.36 -30.77 -11.08
CA SER A 93 17.79 -30.97 -11.21
C SER A 93 18.60 -29.81 -10.63
N PRO A 94 19.30 -30.00 -9.49
CA PRO A 94 20.20 -29.00 -8.93
C PRO A 94 21.29 -28.52 -9.88
N ALA A 95 21.65 -29.34 -10.88
CA ALA A 95 22.63 -28.98 -11.90
C ALA A 95 22.08 -27.90 -12.85
N ILE A 96 20.82 -27.99 -13.23
CA ILE A 96 20.16 -27.00 -14.09
C ILE A 96 20.06 -25.68 -13.34
N GLU A 97 19.57 -25.66 -12.10
CA GLU A 97 19.51 -24.44 -11.26
C GLU A 97 20.89 -23.76 -11.14
N LEU A 98 21.95 -24.56 -11.04
CA LEU A 98 23.31 -24.04 -11.00
C LEU A 98 23.73 -23.43 -12.35
N LEU A 99 23.47 -24.11 -13.46
CA LEU A 99 23.80 -23.63 -14.82
C LEU A 99 23.01 -22.37 -15.15
N GLU A 100 21.73 -22.30 -14.78
CA GLU A 100 20.92 -21.08 -14.85
C GLU A 100 21.66 -19.90 -14.22
N GLY A 101 22.09 -20.04 -12.99
CA GLY A 101 22.82 -18.98 -12.30
C GLY A 101 24.14 -18.60 -12.94
N ILE A 102 24.70 -19.48 -13.78
CA ILE A 102 25.99 -19.27 -14.48
C ILE A 102 25.79 -18.70 -15.88
N PHE A 103 24.82 -19.18 -16.65
CA PHE A 103 24.62 -18.81 -18.06
C PHE A 103 23.58 -17.72 -18.27
N SER A 104 22.50 -17.70 -17.47
CA SER A 104 21.49 -16.63 -17.56
C SER A 104 22.05 -15.28 -17.15
N ALA A 105 21.87 -14.31 -17.99
CA ALA A 105 22.55 -13.04 -17.84
C ALA A 105 22.05 -12.24 -16.63
N ASP A 106 20.76 -12.14 -16.35
CA ASP A 106 20.26 -11.29 -15.26
C ASP A 106 18.77 -11.56 -14.92
N GLY A 107 18.53 -12.14 -13.75
CA GLY A 107 17.21 -12.16 -13.13
C GLY A 107 16.30 -13.33 -13.52
N PRO A 108 15.12 -13.41 -12.90
CA PRO A 108 14.16 -14.46 -13.19
C PRO A 108 13.72 -14.39 -14.64
N GLN A 109 13.56 -15.55 -15.27
CA GLN A 109 12.99 -15.60 -16.62
C GLN A 109 11.56 -15.10 -16.58
N VAL A 110 11.24 -14.16 -17.45
CA VAL A 110 9.91 -13.60 -17.58
C VAL A 110 9.39 -13.83 -18.98
N THR A 111 8.11 -14.12 -19.06
CA THR A 111 7.36 -14.19 -20.32
C THR A 111 6.28 -13.12 -20.31
N TYR A 112 5.64 -12.94 -21.46
CA TYR A 112 4.58 -11.96 -21.59
C TYR A 112 3.31 -12.65 -22.09
N ARG A 113 2.16 -12.22 -21.56
CA ARG A 113 0.83 -12.59 -22.03
C ARG A 113 -0.10 -11.39 -21.94
N ASN A 114 -1.28 -11.49 -22.51
CA ASN A 114 -2.33 -10.52 -22.24
C ASN A 114 -2.89 -10.74 -20.82
N HIS A 115 -3.32 -9.66 -20.16
CA HIS A 115 -4.00 -9.76 -18.86
C HIS A 115 -5.39 -10.40 -19.01
N GLU A 116 -5.92 -10.97 -17.91
CA GLU A 116 -7.19 -11.72 -17.89
C GLU A 116 -8.25 -11.07 -16.97
N ILE A 117 -8.10 -9.78 -16.64
CA ILE A 117 -9.05 -9.06 -15.77
C ILE A 117 -10.39 -8.91 -16.48
N PRO A 118 -11.50 -9.40 -15.91
CA PRO A 118 -12.82 -9.23 -16.51
C PRO A 118 -13.34 -7.80 -16.34
N ASN A 119 -14.19 -7.37 -17.29
CA ASN A 119 -14.95 -6.11 -17.25
C ASN A 119 -14.08 -4.83 -17.13
N ILE A 120 -12.96 -4.78 -17.82
CA ILE A 120 -12.16 -3.56 -17.93
C ILE A 120 -12.96 -2.49 -18.68
N THR A 121 -12.94 -1.27 -18.12
CA THR A 121 -13.59 -0.09 -18.71
C THR A 121 -12.74 0.51 -19.84
N ASP A 122 -11.47 0.80 -19.56
CA ASP A 122 -10.52 1.36 -20.55
C ASP A 122 -9.08 1.18 -20.00
N LYS A 123 -8.10 1.61 -20.78
CA LYS A 123 -6.70 1.69 -20.37
C LYS A 123 -6.45 2.77 -19.31
N ILE A 124 -5.39 2.57 -18.53
CA ILE A 124 -4.95 3.55 -17.55
C ILE A 124 -4.29 4.75 -18.27
N ARG A 125 -5.05 5.82 -18.45
CA ARG A 125 -4.56 7.10 -19.00
C ARG A 125 -5.29 8.28 -18.36
N PRO A 126 -4.64 9.46 -18.23
CA PRO A 126 -5.23 10.60 -17.53
C PRO A 126 -6.64 10.97 -18.02
N ALA A 127 -6.83 11.10 -19.35
CA ALA A 127 -8.12 11.49 -19.92
C ALA A 127 -9.24 10.46 -19.68
N ALA A 128 -8.93 9.15 -19.70
CA ALA A 128 -9.95 8.12 -19.44
C ALA A 128 -10.40 8.13 -17.97
N ILE A 129 -9.45 8.26 -17.05
CA ILE A 129 -9.74 8.31 -15.61
C ILE A 129 -10.53 9.57 -15.28
N GLN A 130 -10.15 10.73 -15.85
CA GLN A 130 -10.92 11.97 -15.72
C GLN A 130 -12.35 11.79 -16.19
N THR A 131 -12.57 11.24 -17.40
CA THR A 131 -13.91 10.97 -17.94
C THR A 131 -14.71 10.05 -17.02
N GLY A 132 -14.08 9.01 -16.44
CA GLY A 132 -14.76 8.13 -15.49
C GLY A 132 -15.18 8.85 -14.20
N LEU A 133 -14.34 9.73 -13.66
CA LEU A 133 -14.69 10.55 -12.50
C LEU A 133 -15.80 11.55 -12.82
N GLU A 134 -15.77 12.19 -14.01
CA GLU A 134 -16.82 13.07 -14.48
C GLU A 134 -18.15 12.31 -14.66
N GLN A 135 -18.10 11.08 -15.20
CA GLN A 135 -19.27 10.21 -15.31
C GLN A 135 -19.86 9.94 -13.91
N ILE A 136 -19.06 9.50 -12.94
CA ILE A 136 -19.51 9.26 -11.57
C ILE A 136 -20.10 10.54 -10.99
N ALA A 137 -19.40 11.68 -11.08
CA ALA A 137 -19.85 12.96 -10.56
C ALA A 137 -21.22 13.40 -11.10
N SER A 138 -21.55 13.00 -12.35
CA SER A 138 -22.79 13.40 -13.02
C SER A 138 -24.07 12.76 -12.46
N HIS A 139 -23.97 11.65 -11.70
CA HIS A 139 -25.15 10.90 -11.25
C HIS A 139 -25.13 10.49 -9.78
N VAL A 140 -24.01 10.68 -9.07
CA VAL A 140 -23.97 10.45 -7.61
C VAL A 140 -24.85 11.45 -6.88
N VAL A 141 -25.43 11.01 -5.78
CA VAL A 141 -26.31 11.83 -4.94
C VAL A 141 -25.75 11.95 -3.53
N GLY A 142 -26.21 12.96 -2.80
CA GLY A 142 -25.77 13.19 -1.42
C GLY A 142 -25.96 11.96 -0.55
N GLY A 143 -24.91 11.61 0.19
CA GLY A 143 -24.82 10.40 1.01
C GLY A 143 -24.16 9.22 0.31
N ASP A 144 -24.03 9.20 -1.02
CA ASP A 144 -23.26 8.18 -1.74
C ASP A 144 -21.78 8.27 -1.37
N ARG A 145 -21.04 7.19 -1.70
CA ARG A 145 -19.61 7.08 -1.42
C ARG A 145 -18.86 6.56 -2.65
N LEU A 146 -17.80 7.27 -3.00
CA LEU A 146 -16.83 6.83 -4.01
C LEU A 146 -15.66 6.13 -3.32
N ILE A 147 -15.40 4.87 -3.69
CA ILE A 147 -14.26 4.09 -3.21
C ILE A 147 -13.27 3.93 -4.36
N ILE A 148 -12.05 4.44 -4.18
CA ILE A 148 -10.99 4.42 -5.18
C ILE A 148 -9.88 3.48 -4.73
N TYR A 149 -9.60 2.46 -5.52
CA TYR A 149 -8.46 1.57 -5.32
C TYR A 149 -7.39 1.80 -6.38
N VAL A 150 -6.14 2.05 -5.95
CA VAL A 150 -5.00 2.22 -6.86
C VAL A 150 -3.95 1.17 -6.58
N THR A 151 -3.69 0.33 -7.59
CA THR A 151 -2.62 -0.68 -7.61
C THR A 151 -1.84 -0.56 -8.92
N ALA A 152 -0.96 0.42 -8.97
CA ALA A 152 -0.20 0.83 -10.15
C ALA A 152 1.23 1.23 -9.75
N HIS A 153 2.03 1.69 -10.69
CA HIS A 153 3.28 2.36 -10.35
C HIS A 153 3.05 3.79 -9.89
N GLY A 154 3.89 4.27 -8.98
CA GLY A 154 3.91 5.66 -8.51
C GLY A 154 5.23 6.35 -8.82
N GLY A 155 5.16 7.67 -9.00
CA GLY A 155 6.31 8.56 -9.18
C GLY A 155 6.48 9.52 -8.01
N SER A 156 7.74 9.81 -7.66
CA SER A 156 8.08 10.87 -6.70
C SER A 156 7.71 12.25 -7.27
N ALA A 157 7.53 13.21 -6.40
CA ALA A 157 7.34 14.61 -6.77
C ALA A 157 8.50 15.11 -7.64
N LYS A 158 8.19 15.91 -8.67
CA LYS A 158 9.18 16.48 -9.60
C LYS A 158 9.41 17.97 -9.43
N GLY A 159 8.56 18.66 -8.66
CA GLY A 159 8.61 20.09 -8.41
C GLY A 159 9.01 20.42 -6.97
N ASP A 160 8.75 21.66 -6.58
CA ASP A 160 9.07 22.17 -5.24
C ASP A 160 8.12 21.66 -4.14
N ASP A 161 6.96 21.10 -4.52
CA ASP A 161 6.02 20.50 -3.59
C ASP A 161 6.30 18.99 -3.45
N PRO A 162 6.88 18.54 -2.33
CA PRO A 162 7.22 17.13 -2.13
C PRO A 162 5.99 16.21 -2.03
N MET A 163 4.79 16.78 -1.84
CA MET A 163 3.54 16.02 -1.77
C MET A 163 2.89 15.83 -3.14
N ASP A 164 3.31 16.55 -4.19
CA ASP A 164 2.76 16.38 -5.54
C ASP A 164 3.37 15.16 -6.26
N THR A 165 3.18 14.00 -5.65
CA THR A 165 3.56 12.69 -6.20
C THR A 165 2.58 12.25 -7.27
N SER A 166 2.81 11.11 -7.95
CA SER A 166 1.98 10.76 -9.09
C SER A 166 1.64 9.28 -9.20
N ILE A 167 0.53 8.96 -9.86
CA ILE A 167 0.21 7.65 -10.45
C ILE A 167 0.84 7.62 -11.84
N THR A 168 1.57 6.56 -12.19
CA THR A 168 2.19 6.40 -13.50
C THR A 168 1.29 5.56 -14.40
N CYS A 169 0.69 6.18 -15.41
CA CYS A 169 -0.22 5.55 -16.35
C CYS A 169 0.51 4.91 -17.54
N TRP A 170 -0.22 4.13 -18.34
CA TRP A 170 0.27 3.52 -19.59
C TRP A 170 0.85 4.57 -20.54
N GLY A 171 1.98 4.23 -21.16
CA GLY A 171 2.77 5.18 -21.94
C GLY A 171 3.57 6.16 -21.09
N LYS A 172 3.76 5.89 -19.79
CA LYS A 172 4.52 6.70 -18.82
C LYS A 172 3.94 8.10 -18.58
N GLN A 173 2.63 8.26 -18.80
CA GLN A 173 1.95 9.52 -18.50
C GLN A 173 1.64 9.59 -16.99
N PRO A 174 2.04 10.65 -16.26
CA PRO A 174 1.69 10.77 -14.86
C PRO A 174 0.32 11.44 -14.67
N ILE A 175 -0.37 11.05 -13.58
CA ILE A 175 -1.42 11.84 -12.95
C ILE A 175 -0.85 12.33 -11.64
N SER A 176 -0.59 13.64 -11.50
CA SER A 176 -0.09 14.18 -10.24
C SER A 176 -1.19 14.20 -9.17
N MET A 177 -0.79 14.25 -7.91
CA MET A 177 -1.73 14.38 -6.80
C MET A 177 -2.61 15.62 -6.95
N ARG A 178 -2.05 16.76 -7.37
CA ARG A 178 -2.80 18.01 -7.60
C ARG A 178 -3.81 17.85 -8.73
N GLN A 179 -3.42 17.30 -9.87
CA GLN A 179 -4.31 17.04 -10.98
C GLN A 179 -5.46 16.09 -10.58
N PHE A 180 -5.14 15.03 -9.84
CA PHE A 180 -6.14 14.10 -9.34
C PHE A 180 -7.11 14.78 -8.35
N THR A 181 -6.59 15.68 -7.50
CA THR A 181 -7.41 16.45 -6.57
C THR A 181 -8.36 17.38 -7.29
N GLU A 182 -7.92 18.06 -8.36
CA GLU A 182 -8.79 18.91 -9.19
C GLU A 182 -10.00 18.13 -9.72
N TRP A 183 -9.81 16.90 -10.20
CA TRP A 183 -10.92 16.05 -10.63
C TRP A 183 -11.84 15.62 -9.46
N LEU A 184 -11.26 15.35 -8.29
CA LEU A 184 -12.06 15.04 -7.10
C LEU A 184 -12.82 16.26 -6.57
N ASP A 185 -12.36 17.49 -6.82
CA ASP A 185 -13.05 18.72 -6.43
C ASP A 185 -14.37 18.94 -7.18
N GLU A 186 -14.56 18.26 -8.33
CA GLU A 186 -15.82 18.25 -9.09
C GLU A 186 -16.86 17.25 -8.53
N ILE A 187 -16.45 16.31 -7.65
CA ILE A 187 -17.39 15.41 -6.97
C ILE A 187 -18.25 16.24 -5.98
N PRO A 188 -19.59 16.05 -5.96
CA PRO A 188 -20.47 16.75 -5.01
C PRO A 188 -19.98 16.64 -3.56
N SER A 189 -20.01 17.73 -2.83
CA SER A 189 -19.40 17.82 -1.48
C SER A 189 -20.06 16.97 -0.41
N ASP A 190 -21.25 16.50 -0.65
CA ASP A 190 -22.04 15.58 0.20
C ASP A 190 -21.84 14.10 -0.18
N VAL A 191 -20.98 13.80 -1.16
CA VAL A 191 -20.48 12.47 -1.49
C VAL A 191 -19.12 12.28 -0.83
N SER A 192 -18.97 11.20 -0.07
CA SER A 192 -17.72 10.86 0.60
C SER A 192 -16.76 10.11 -0.33
N VAL A 193 -15.45 10.33 -0.18
CA VAL A 193 -14.43 9.62 -0.95
C VAL A 193 -13.49 8.84 -0.02
N VAL A 194 -13.36 7.54 -0.26
CA VAL A 194 -12.40 6.66 0.43
C VAL A 194 -11.39 6.15 -0.58
N MET A 195 -10.10 6.34 -0.33
CA MET A 195 -9.02 5.89 -1.21
C MET A 195 -8.19 4.81 -0.54
N VAL A 196 -7.83 3.77 -1.28
CA VAL A 196 -6.82 2.77 -0.88
C VAL A 196 -5.75 2.76 -1.97
N MET A 197 -4.56 3.20 -1.63
CA MET A 197 -3.50 3.44 -2.60
C MET A 197 -2.25 2.62 -2.25
N ALA A 198 -1.84 1.73 -3.14
CA ALA A 198 -0.73 0.80 -2.93
C ALA A 198 0.53 1.13 -3.75
N GLN A 199 0.52 2.20 -4.57
CA GLN A 199 1.66 2.57 -5.39
C GLN A 199 2.78 3.26 -4.58
N CYS A 200 3.98 3.28 -5.16
CA CYS A 200 5.12 4.04 -4.62
C CYS A 200 4.74 5.51 -4.38
N TYR A 201 5.26 6.12 -3.32
CA TYR A 201 5.05 7.54 -2.97
C TYR A 201 3.60 7.95 -2.72
N CYS A 202 2.68 7.01 -2.55
CA CYS A 202 1.24 7.26 -2.46
C CYS A 202 0.82 8.19 -1.31
N GLY A 203 1.63 8.32 -0.26
CA GLY A 203 1.35 9.20 0.87
C GLY A 203 1.21 10.69 0.49
N GLY A 204 1.70 11.11 -0.68
CA GLY A 204 1.44 12.44 -1.22
C GLY A 204 -0.05 12.70 -1.47
N PHE A 205 -0.80 11.67 -1.85
CA PHE A 205 -2.25 11.77 -2.08
C PHE A 205 -3.07 12.00 -0.81
N ALA A 206 -2.48 11.94 0.38
CA ALA A 206 -3.16 12.41 1.58
C ALA A 206 -3.55 13.90 1.48
N ASN A 207 -2.79 14.69 0.71
CA ASN A 207 -3.10 16.11 0.48
C ASN A 207 -4.35 16.36 -0.38
N THR A 208 -4.98 15.32 -0.95
CA THR A 208 -6.31 15.45 -1.57
C THR A 208 -7.40 15.91 -0.57
N MET A 209 -7.12 15.87 0.73
CA MET A 209 -7.98 16.47 1.76
C MET A 209 -8.06 18.00 1.68
N PHE A 210 -7.10 18.65 1.03
CA PHE A 210 -7.08 20.09 0.80
C PHE A 210 -7.62 20.44 -0.59
N SER A 211 -8.23 21.60 -0.75
CA SER A 211 -8.72 22.10 -2.04
C SER A 211 -7.57 22.26 -3.03
N GLY A 212 -7.66 21.66 -4.22
CA GLY A 212 -6.59 21.62 -5.22
C GLY A 212 -5.30 20.92 -4.72
N GLY A 213 -5.36 20.16 -3.63
CA GLY A 213 -4.20 19.47 -3.06
C GLY A 213 -3.20 20.39 -2.33
N ASP A 214 -3.54 21.65 -2.08
CA ASP A 214 -2.65 22.62 -1.43
C ASP A 214 -3.17 23.01 -0.04
N PRO A 215 -2.42 22.75 1.04
CA PRO A 215 -2.80 23.18 2.40
C PRO A 215 -3.14 24.68 2.52
N LYS A 216 -2.56 25.52 1.66
CA LYS A 216 -2.82 26.98 1.64
C LYS A 216 -4.24 27.32 1.20
N ASN A 217 -4.89 26.45 0.44
CA ASN A 217 -6.26 26.64 -0.04
C ASN A 217 -7.32 26.20 0.99
N GLY A 218 -6.87 25.67 2.15
CA GLY A 218 -7.77 25.13 3.17
C GLY A 218 -8.33 23.76 2.80
N MET A 219 -9.23 23.25 3.63
CA MET A 219 -9.84 21.92 3.45
C MET A 219 -10.75 21.87 2.21
N SER A 220 -10.77 20.72 1.54
CA SER A 220 -11.75 20.44 0.49
C SER A 220 -13.17 20.51 1.07
N LYS A 221 -14.16 20.85 0.23
CA LYS A 221 -15.57 20.88 0.65
C LYS A 221 -16.10 19.47 0.97
N GLY A 222 -15.68 18.47 0.18
CA GLY A 222 -16.06 17.08 0.37
C GLY A 222 -15.24 16.37 1.46
N ASN A 223 -15.80 15.34 2.07
CA ASN A 223 -15.09 14.50 3.03
C ASN A 223 -14.30 13.41 2.29
N ARG A 224 -12.96 13.48 2.38
CA ARG A 224 -12.04 12.57 1.70
C ARG A 224 -11.05 11.99 2.68
N VAL A 225 -10.93 10.67 2.67
CA VAL A 225 -9.94 9.94 3.45
C VAL A 225 -9.22 8.93 2.56
N GLY A 226 -8.04 8.52 2.98
CA GLY A 226 -7.28 7.51 2.27
C GLY A 226 -6.38 6.70 3.19
N PHE A 227 -6.07 5.51 2.73
CA PHE A 227 -5.16 4.54 3.30
C PHE A 227 -4.03 4.31 2.29
N PHE A 228 -2.85 4.66 2.67
CA PHE A 228 -1.69 4.72 1.78
C PHE A 228 -0.66 3.70 2.23
N ALA A 229 -0.20 2.86 1.31
CA ALA A 229 0.81 1.84 1.61
C ALA A 229 2.13 2.45 2.10
N GLN A 230 2.50 3.62 1.57
CA GLN A 230 3.80 4.20 1.80
C GLN A 230 3.76 5.74 1.90
N ARG A 231 4.76 6.30 2.54
CA ARG A 231 4.98 7.76 2.62
C ARG A 231 5.23 8.37 1.24
N HIS A 232 5.08 9.70 1.14
CA HIS A 232 5.31 10.46 -0.10
C HIS A 232 6.77 10.43 -0.61
N ASP A 233 7.73 10.13 0.25
CA ASP A 233 9.17 10.18 -0.03
C ASP A 233 9.83 8.81 -0.22
N LEU A 234 9.04 7.71 -0.18
CA LEU A 234 9.55 6.34 -0.25
C LEU A 234 8.80 5.49 -1.29
N PRO A 235 9.51 4.56 -1.97
CA PRO A 235 8.87 3.57 -2.81
C PRO A 235 8.15 2.52 -1.96
N ALA A 236 7.02 2.02 -2.45
CA ALA A 236 6.27 0.91 -1.84
C ALA A 236 6.82 -0.45 -2.30
N ALA A 237 6.53 -1.48 -1.52
CA ALA A 237 6.76 -2.88 -1.91
C ALA A 237 5.73 -3.34 -2.95
N GLY A 238 6.04 -4.43 -3.67
CA GLY A 238 5.17 -5.02 -4.69
C GLY A 238 5.70 -4.81 -6.10
N CYS A 239 4.80 -4.83 -7.10
CA CYS A 239 5.12 -4.73 -8.52
C CYS A 239 6.12 -5.79 -8.98
N ARG A 240 5.81 -7.08 -8.74
CA ARG A 240 6.64 -8.22 -9.12
C ARG A 240 5.93 -9.12 -10.13
N PRO A 241 6.66 -9.74 -11.06
CA PRO A 241 6.08 -10.77 -11.92
C PRO A 241 5.71 -12.06 -11.15
N ASP A 242 6.33 -12.27 -9.96
CA ASP A 242 6.02 -13.36 -9.03
C ASP A 242 4.77 -13.04 -8.21
N ILE A 243 3.77 -13.92 -8.25
CA ILE A 243 2.49 -13.82 -7.54
C ILE A 243 2.36 -14.84 -6.39
N THR A 244 3.40 -15.62 -6.11
CA THR A 244 3.37 -16.67 -5.07
C THR A 244 3.50 -16.13 -3.65
N ASN A 245 3.74 -14.82 -3.51
CA ASN A 245 3.89 -14.12 -2.23
C ASN A 245 2.82 -13.06 -2.04
N ASP A 246 2.72 -12.52 -0.82
CA ASP A 246 1.80 -11.46 -0.42
C ASP A 246 2.55 -10.13 -0.13
N ASP A 247 3.69 -9.87 -0.79
CA ASP A 247 4.60 -8.76 -0.46
C ASP A 247 4.05 -7.37 -0.85
N GLU A 248 2.75 -7.14 -0.68
CA GLU A 248 2.07 -5.90 -1.00
C GLU A 248 1.06 -5.50 0.08
N TYR A 249 1.01 -4.22 0.42
CA TYR A 249 0.09 -3.66 1.40
C TYR A 249 -1.38 -4.04 1.12
N SER A 250 -1.81 -3.94 -0.14
CA SER A 250 -3.20 -4.18 -0.53
C SER A 250 -3.65 -5.64 -0.34
N SER A 251 -2.73 -6.62 -0.41
CA SER A 251 -3.04 -8.02 -0.10
C SER A 251 -3.48 -8.19 1.36
N TYR A 252 -2.84 -7.49 2.29
CA TYR A 252 -3.22 -7.49 3.71
C TYR A 252 -4.46 -6.65 3.97
N PHE A 253 -4.54 -5.46 3.36
CA PHE A 253 -5.67 -4.54 3.56
C PHE A 253 -6.99 -5.18 3.09
N TRP A 254 -7.07 -5.65 1.86
CA TRP A 254 -8.26 -6.31 1.33
C TRP A 254 -8.46 -7.72 1.89
N GLY A 255 -7.37 -8.40 2.25
CA GLY A 255 -7.41 -9.69 2.93
C GLY A 255 -8.10 -9.64 4.27
N ALA A 256 -8.01 -8.52 4.99
CA ALA A 256 -8.71 -8.29 6.24
C ALA A 256 -10.24 -8.44 6.12
N PHE A 257 -10.81 -7.97 5.00
CA PHE A 257 -12.24 -8.10 4.71
C PHE A 257 -12.63 -9.50 4.23
N LEU A 258 -11.75 -10.16 3.45
CA LEU A 258 -12.00 -11.48 2.88
C LEU A 258 -11.72 -12.65 3.85
N GLY A 259 -11.02 -12.39 4.96
CA GLY A 259 -10.56 -13.44 5.87
C GLY A 259 -9.40 -14.31 5.32
N GLN A 260 -8.84 -13.94 4.19
CA GLN A 260 -7.68 -14.58 3.56
C GLN A 260 -6.84 -13.59 2.75
N SER A 261 -5.54 -13.82 2.66
CA SER A 261 -4.66 -13.05 1.79
C SER A 261 -4.85 -13.39 0.30
N ARG A 262 -4.21 -12.64 -0.59
CA ARG A 262 -4.22 -12.91 -2.04
C ARG A 262 -3.75 -14.32 -2.40
N THR A 263 -2.80 -14.87 -1.64
CA THR A 263 -2.29 -16.24 -1.83
C THR A 263 -3.08 -17.29 -1.04
N GLY A 264 -4.25 -16.94 -0.47
CA GLY A 264 -5.13 -17.85 0.24
C GLY A 264 -4.72 -18.18 1.68
N LYS A 265 -3.73 -17.48 2.25
CA LYS A 265 -3.36 -17.66 3.66
C LYS A 265 -4.45 -17.08 4.57
N PRO A 266 -4.89 -17.81 5.62
CA PRO A 266 -5.91 -17.32 6.53
C PRO A 266 -5.50 -16.03 7.22
N VAL A 267 -6.43 -15.08 7.30
CA VAL A 267 -6.30 -13.86 8.10
C VAL A 267 -6.90 -14.13 9.49
N GLY A 268 -6.22 -13.69 10.53
CA GLY A 268 -6.72 -13.77 11.90
C GLY A 268 -7.92 -12.86 12.16
N ILE A 269 -8.33 -12.75 13.42
CA ILE A 269 -9.42 -11.84 13.82
C ILE A 269 -8.98 -10.39 13.61
N VAL A 270 -9.76 -9.65 12.82
CA VAL A 270 -9.52 -8.23 12.50
C VAL A 270 -10.57 -7.32 13.14
N ASP A 271 -11.78 -7.82 13.39
CA ASP A 271 -12.86 -7.12 14.09
C ASP A 271 -12.45 -6.86 15.55
N ASN A 272 -11.82 -5.72 15.78
CA ASN A 272 -11.21 -5.35 17.07
C ASN A 272 -12.25 -4.86 18.09
N ASP A 273 -13.32 -4.23 17.62
CA ASP A 273 -14.39 -3.69 18.46
C ASP A 273 -15.56 -4.69 18.68
N GLN A 274 -15.48 -5.87 18.05
CA GLN A 274 -16.44 -6.98 18.17
C GLN A 274 -17.85 -6.63 17.70
N ASN A 275 -17.93 -5.78 16.66
CA ASN A 275 -19.22 -5.40 16.06
C ASN A 275 -19.67 -6.33 14.93
N ASN A 276 -18.92 -7.39 14.64
CA ASN A 276 -19.09 -8.40 13.56
C ASN A 276 -18.92 -7.83 12.15
N ARG A 277 -18.21 -6.71 12.00
CA ARG A 277 -17.86 -6.12 10.71
C ARG A 277 -16.41 -5.64 10.77
N VAL A 278 -15.75 -5.64 9.64
CA VAL A 278 -14.39 -5.06 9.51
C VAL A 278 -14.52 -3.66 8.90
N SER A 279 -14.01 -2.67 9.59
CA SER A 279 -13.90 -1.30 9.10
C SER A 279 -12.61 -1.10 8.30
N PHE A 280 -12.53 0.00 7.51
CA PHE A 280 -11.29 0.36 6.82
C PHE A 280 -10.13 0.65 7.80
N SER A 281 -10.42 1.26 8.97
CA SER A 281 -9.42 1.48 10.03
C SER A 281 -8.83 0.19 10.58
N GLU A 282 -9.67 -0.82 10.82
CA GLU A 282 -9.24 -2.13 11.31
C GLU A 282 -8.42 -2.88 10.26
N ALA A 283 -8.86 -2.85 8.99
CA ALA A 283 -8.10 -3.41 7.88
C ALA A 283 -6.71 -2.77 7.75
N HIS A 284 -6.64 -1.44 7.93
CA HIS A 284 -5.37 -0.72 7.96
C HIS A 284 -4.51 -1.15 9.15
N ALA A 285 -5.07 -1.21 10.36
CA ALA A 285 -4.32 -1.64 11.55
C ALA A 285 -3.76 -3.06 11.39
N TYR A 286 -4.56 -3.98 10.82
CA TYR A 286 -4.09 -5.32 10.47
C TYR A 286 -2.92 -5.26 9.47
N ALA A 287 -3.06 -4.50 8.38
CA ALA A 287 -2.01 -4.39 7.36
C ALA A 287 -0.70 -3.80 7.92
N VAL A 288 -0.79 -2.79 8.82
CA VAL A 288 0.39 -2.21 9.49
C VAL A 288 1.16 -3.26 10.30
N VAL A 289 0.44 -4.16 10.97
CA VAL A 289 1.06 -5.19 11.82
C VAL A 289 1.48 -6.40 10.99
N ALA A 290 0.60 -6.95 10.17
CA ALA A 290 0.78 -8.26 9.55
C ALA A 290 1.69 -8.24 8.30
N SER A 291 1.74 -7.13 7.58
CA SER A 291 2.51 -7.04 6.33
C SER A 291 4.03 -7.09 6.59
N PRO A 292 4.77 -8.07 6.02
CA PRO A 292 6.21 -8.19 6.15
C PRO A 292 6.97 -7.28 5.18
N THR A 293 6.32 -6.25 4.62
CA THR A 293 6.90 -5.34 3.64
C THR A 293 7.72 -4.22 4.27
N VAL A 294 8.47 -3.51 3.42
CA VAL A 294 9.24 -2.31 3.80
C VAL A 294 8.37 -1.05 3.87
N ASP A 295 7.08 -1.19 3.72
CA ASP A 295 6.14 -0.08 3.71
C ASP A 295 5.93 0.53 5.10
N ILE A 296 5.64 1.83 5.12
CA ILE A 296 5.24 2.59 6.31
C ILE A 296 3.85 3.15 6.03
N PRO A 297 2.79 2.32 6.22
CA PRO A 297 1.44 2.73 5.88
C PRO A 297 0.97 3.89 6.76
N LEU A 298 0.12 4.75 6.18
CA LEU A 298 -0.44 5.91 6.86
C LEU A 298 -1.87 6.21 6.38
N ARG A 299 -2.60 7.01 7.14
CA ARG A 299 -3.96 7.46 6.84
C ARG A 299 -3.99 8.96 6.61
N THR A 300 -5.06 9.45 5.99
CA THR A 300 -5.31 10.89 5.86
C THR A 300 -5.36 11.56 7.24
N SER A 301 -6.01 10.95 8.24
CA SER A 301 -6.06 11.48 9.61
C SER A 301 -4.69 11.63 10.26
N ASP A 302 -3.71 10.75 9.98
CA ASP A 302 -2.34 10.86 10.47
C ASP A 302 -1.62 12.08 9.89
N VAL A 303 -1.82 12.37 8.60
CA VAL A 303 -1.26 13.56 7.94
C VAL A 303 -1.96 14.84 8.42
N TYR A 304 -3.29 14.79 8.60
CA TYR A 304 -4.06 15.89 9.16
C TYR A 304 -3.59 16.28 10.56
N LEU A 305 -3.35 15.30 11.43
CA LEU A 305 -2.81 15.52 12.78
C LEU A 305 -1.46 16.25 12.71
N ARG A 306 -0.56 15.88 11.81
CA ARG A 306 0.74 16.54 11.64
C ARG A 306 0.61 17.98 11.16
N ALA A 307 -0.39 18.27 10.34
CA ALA A 307 -0.66 19.62 9.85
C ALA A 307 -1.28 20.55 10.91
N HIS A 308 -2.07 20.01 11.86
CA HIS A 308 -2.89 20.79 12.78
C HIS A 308 -2.56 20.59 14.27
N SER A 309 -1.65 19.67 14.59
CA SER A 309 -1.21 19.41 15.98
C SER A 309 0.32 19.46 16.06
N ARG A 310 0.84 19.38 17.29
CA ARG A 310 2.27 19.29 17.54
C ARG A 310 2.57 18.49 18.80
N ILE A 311 3.79 17.99 18.88
CA ILE A 311 4.34 17.26 20.02
C ILE A 311 5.26 18.21 20.79
N ALA A 312 5.10 18.33 22.11
CA ALA A 312 5.93 19.21 22.91
C ALA A 312 7.41 18.84 22.78
N GLY A 313 8.24 19.86 22.51
CA GLY A 313 9.68 19.67 22.38
C GLY A 313 10.15 18.93 21.12
N HIS A 314 9.23 18.57 20.21
CA HIS A 314 9.55 17.86 18.95
C HIS A 314 9.31 18.76 17.74
N ARG A 315 10.21 18.75 16.77
CA ARG A 315 10.03 19.40 15.46
C ARG A 315 10.11 18.35 14.36
N GLU A 316 9.12 18.29 13.51
CA GLU A 316 9.20 17.51 12.28
C GLU A 316 10.17 18.18 11.29
N GLY A 317 11.06 17.39 10.74
CA GLY A 317 11.84 17.68 9.53
C GLY A 317 12.88 18.77 9.66
N ALA A 318 13.89 18.65 10.52
CA ALA A 318 15.24 19.17 10.33
C ALA A 318 16.11 19.01 11.57
N ALA A 319 17.40 18.96 11.38
CA ALA A 319 18.44 19.01 12.40
C ALA A 319 18.50 20.39 13.10
N ALA A 320 17.47 20.76 13.86
CA ALA A 320 17.48 21.99 14.64
C ALA A 320 16.98 21.70 16.07
N SER A 321 17.84 21.94 17.04
CA SER A 321 17.50 21.97 18.45
C SER A 321 16.28 22.84 18.72
N PRO A 322 15.35 22.44 19.62
CA PRO A 322 14.19 23.26 20.00
C PRO A 322 14.70 24.64 20.46
N SER A 323 14.10 25.73 19.94
CA SER A 323 14.34 27.02 20.56
C SER A 323 13.70 27.02 21.96
N ALA A 324 14.42 27.50 22.95
CA ALA A 324 13.97 27.54 24.36
C ALA A 324 12.61 28.25 24.53
N GLU A 325 12.28 29.20 23.64
CA GLU A 325 10.99 29.93 23.63
C GLU A 325 9.76 29.06 23.31
N ASN A 326 9.89 28.06 22.41
CA ASN A 326 8.75 27.19 22.07
C ASN A 326 8.52 26.10 23.13
N SER A 327 9.60 25.61 23.77
CA SER A 327 9.46 24.62 24.83
C SER A 327 8.75 25.17 26.07
N GLY A 328 8.96 26.45 26.41
CA GLY A 328 8.26 27.11 27.51
C GLY A 328 6.76 27.24 27.25
N LYS A 329 6.36 27.65 26.05
CA LYS A 329 4.94 27.78 25.66
C LYS A 329 4.23 26.42 25.59
N ASP A 330 4.91 25.37 25.12
CA ASP A 330 4.33 24.03 25.05
C ASP A 330 4.05 23.45 26.44
N VAL A 331 4.90 23.71 27.42
CA VAL A 331 4.72 23.32 28.83
C VAL A 331 3.57 24.13 29.46
N GLU A 332 3.48 25.43 29.19
CA GLU A 332 2.39 26.30 29.67
C GLU A 332 1.03 25.84 29.14
N LEU A 333 0.96 25.37 27.89
CA LEU A 333 -0.23 24.80 27.27
C LEU A 333 -0.54 23.37 27.75
N GLY A 334 0.37 22.71 28.48
CA GLY A 334 0.20 21.33 28.93
C GLY A 334 0.25 20.29 27.80
N LEU A 335 0.97 20.57 26.72
CA LEU A 335 1.11 19.63 25.61
C LEU A 335 1.95 18.41 26.02
N SER A 336 1.54 17.24 25.54
CA SER A 336 2.26 15.97 25.70
C SER A 336 3.46 15.89 24.78
N SER A 337 4.54 15.25 25.26
CA SER A 337 5.77 14.94 24.55
C SER A 337 5.90 13.43 24.29
N LEU A 338 6.90 13.03 23.50
CA LEU A 338 7.31 11.64 23.33
C LEU A 338 8.16 11.18 24.53
N SER A 339 7.53 11.05 25.69
CA SER A 339 8.20 10.68 26.94
C SER A 339 7.32 9.83 27.84
N GLY A 340 7.94 9.19 28.82
CA GLY A 340 7.28 8.31 29.78
C GLY A 340 7.04 6.90 29.25
N SER A 341 6.33 6.10 30.03
CA SER A 341 6.00 4.72 29.70
C SER A 341 4.99 4.65 28.56
N LEU A 342 5.23 3.76 27.60
CA LEU A 342 4.32 3.51 26.48
C LEU A 342 2.93 3.05 26.95
N SER A 343 2.84 2.29 28.04
CA SER A 343 1.57 1.87 28.62
C SER A 343 0.68 3.07 28.99
N ASN A 344 1.25 4.16 29.51
CA ASN A 344 0.53 5.38 29.86
C ASN A 344 0.04 6.14 28.60
N LEU A 345 0.82 6.13 27.52
CA LEU A 345 0.39 6.71 26.24
C LEU A 345 -0.69 5.87 25.57
N ALA A 346 -0.59 4.55 25.61
CA ALA A 346 -1.54 3.62 24.99
C ALA A 346 -2.96 3.73 25.59
N VAL A 347 -3.11 4.19 26.83
CA VAL A 347 -4.44 4.50 27.41
C VAL A 347 -5.17 5.57 26.61
N GLN A 348 -4.45 6.49 25.99
CA GLN A 348 -5.00 7.59 25.19
C GLN A 348 -5.25 7.19 23.71
N ALA A 349 -4.71 6.05 23.29
CA ALA A 349 -4.80 5.57 21.92
C ALA A 349 -6.20 5.05 21.58
N SER A 350 -6.62 5.20 20.32
CA SER A 350 -7.80 4.51 19.80
C SER A 350 -7.60 2.99 19.84
N LEU A 351 -8.68 2.24 19.66
CA LEU A 351 -8.59 0.78 19.67
C LEU A 351 -7.63 0.26 18.60
N ASP A 352 -7.72 0.78 17.38
CA ASP A 352 -6.84 0.39 16.27
C ASP A 352 -5.38 0.75 16.55
N GLN A 353 -5.13 1.93 17.11
CA GLN A 353 -3.77 2.31 17.51
C GLN A 353 -3.20 1.39 18.59
N ARG A 354 -4.03 0.95 19.55
CA ARG A 354 -3.60 -0.04 20.57
C ARG A 354 -3.27 -1.39 19.95
N VAL A 355 -4.08 -1.84 18.97
CA VAL A 355 -3.81 -3.07 18.21
C VAL A 355 -2.48 -2.97 17.47
N MET A 356 -2.24 -1.84 16.76
CA MET A 356 -0.96 -1.61 16.08
C MET A 356 0.22 -1.60 17.05
N ILE A 357 0.14 -0.87 18.17
CA ILE A 357 1.18 -0.82 19.18
C ILE A 357 1.48 -2.22 19.72
N ASN A 358 0.46 -2.95 20.19
CA ASN A 358 0.63 -4.29 20.78
C ASN A 358 1.21 -5.31 19.78
N GLY A 359 0.70 -5.29 18.54
CA GLY A 359 1.20 -6.17 17.48
C GLY A 359 2.67 -5.91 17.15
N LEU A 360 3.05 -4.64 17.01
CA LEU A 360 4.43 -4.25 16.71
C LEU A 360 5.37 -4.52 17.89
N LEU A 361 4.96 -4.28 19.15
CA LEU A 361 5.73 -4.65 20.33
C LEU A 361 5.99 -6.16 20.39
N THR A 362 4.97 -6.97 20.10
CA THR A 362 5.09 -8.44 20.05
C THR A 362 6.13 -8.87 19.01
N GLN A 363 6.08 -8.33 17.80
CA GLN A 363 7.04 -8.62 16.73
C GLN A 363 8.45 -8.16 17.08
N LEU A 364 8.57 -7.01 17.74
CA LEU A 364 9.84 -6.44 18.19
C LEU A 364 10.38 -7.12 19.46
N LYS A 365 9.57 -7.94 20.13
CA LYS A 365 9.86 -8.58 21.43
C LYS A 365 10.18 -7.54 22.52
N LEU A 366 9.40 -6.45 22.54
CA LEU A 366 9.54 -5.38 23.52
C LEU A 366 8.44 -5.48 24.60
N PRO A 367 8.72 -5.11 25.84
CA PRO A 367 7.71 -5.08 26.90
C PRO A 367 6.75 -3.90 26.70
N PHE A 368 5.49 -4.07 27.15
CA PHE A 368 4.44 -3.05 26.98
C PHE A 368 4.68 -1.77 27.80
N ASP A 369 5.40 -1.87 28.90
CA ASP A 369 5.75 -0.77 29.80
C ASP A 369 7.09 -0.08 29.47
N ILE A 370 7.65 -0.37 28.28
CA ILE A 370 8.89 0.24 27.80
C ILE A 370 8.77 1.77 27.75
N GLU A 371 9.87 2.45 28.11
CA GLU A 371 9.96 3.90 27.96
C GLU A 371 10.01 4.30 26.48
N VAL A 372 9.24 5.33 26.09
CA VAL A 372 9.21 5.84 24.71
C VAL A 372 10.60 6.29 24.25
N ALA A 373 11.39 6.89 25.14
CA ALA A 373 12.76 7.28 24.84
C ALA A 373 13.63 6.08 24.41
N GLU A 374 13.43 4.90 25.03
CA GLU A 374 14.15 3.68 24.63
C GLU A 374 13.71 3.18 23.26
N ILE A 375 12.40 3.28 22.91
CA ILE A 375 11.92 2.94 21.56
C ILE A 375 12.59 3.84 20.52
N LEU A 376 12.67 5.15 20.76
CA LEU A 376 13.33 6.09 19.87
C LEU A 376 14.82 5.78 19.71
N ASN A 377 15.51 5.46 20.80
CA ASN A 377 16.91 5.04 20.79
C ASN A 377 17.10 3.74 19.98
N GLN A 378 16.25 2.74 20.22
CA GLN A 378 16.30 1.47 19.46
C GLN A 378 16.02 1.69 17.97
N LYS A 379 15.08 2.57 17.60
CA LYS A 379 14.85 2.96 16.22
C LYS A 379 16.14 3.46 15.55
N GLU A 380 16.84 4.42 16.16
CA GLU A 380 18.09 4.96 15.61
C GLU A 380 19.17 3.88 15.45
N ILE A 381 19.29 2.98 16.43
CA ILE A 381 20.22 1.83 16.38
C ILE A 381 19.89 0.92 15.19
N GLN A 382 18.61 0.59 14.98
CA GLN A 382 18.22 -0.29 13.88
C GLN A 382 18.38 0.40 12.51
N GLU A 383 18.13 1.69 12.42
CA GLU A 383 18.39 2.46 11.20
C GLU A 383 19.88 2.48 10.84
N GLU A 384 20.76 2.65 11.82
CA GLU A 384 22.21 2.58 11.57
C GLU A 384 22.65 1.17 11.16
N ARG A 385 22.11 0.12 11.79
CA ARG A 385 22.35 -1.28 11.40
C ARG A 385 21.91 -1.54 9.96
N PHE A 386 20.75 -1.03 9.56
CA PHE A 386 20.27 -1.14 8.19
C PHE A 386 21.20 -0.40 7.21
N ARG A 387 21.59 0.86 7.52
CA ARG A 387 22.54 1.62 6.70
C ARG A 387 23.86 0.88 6.51
N GLN A 388 24.38 0.26 7.57
CA GLN A 388 25.61 -0.54 7.52
C GLN A 388 25.44 -1.80 6.67
N ALA A 389 24.38 -2.59 6.90
CA ALA A 389 24.10 -3.80 6.14
C ALA A 389 23.93 -3.50 4.64
N ARG A 390 23.21 -2.43 4.28
CA ARG A 390 23.04 -1.96 2.90
C ARG A 390 24.36 -1.55 2.26
N ARG A 391 25.23 -0.84 3.01
CA ARG A 391 26.58 -0.49 2.53
C ARG A 391 27.44 -1.73 2.31
N GLU A 392 27.38 -2.73 3.20
CA GLU A 392 28.08 -4.01 3.04
C GLU A 392 27.61 -4.76 1.80
N ALA A 393 26.29 -4.90 1.61
CA ALA A 393 25.69 -5.51 0.44
C ALA A 393 26.09 -4.76 -0.85
N GLY A 394 26.03 -3.43 -0.84
CA GLY A 394 26.41 -2.57 -1.97
C GLY A 394 27.90 -2.60 -2.28
N ARG A 395 28.80 -2.56 -1.28
CA ARG A 395 30.25 -2.67 -1.48
C ARG A 395 30.62 -4.04 -2.06
N ARG A 396 30.02 -5.12 -1.57
CA ARG A 396 30.19 -6.46 -2.13
C ARG A 396 29.60 -6.56 -3.53
N GLY A 397 28.63 -5.73 -3.91
CA GLY A 397 28.10 -5.59 -5.26
C GLY A 397 29.00 -4.80 -6.21
N SER A 398 29.64 -3.71 -5.78
CA SER A 398 30.40 -2.78 -6.64
C SER A 398 31.87 -3.13 -6.80
N SER A 399 32.59 -3.44 -5.72
CA SER A 399 34.00 -3.85 -5.80
C SER A 399 34.19 -5.21 -6.49
N ARG A 400 33.11 -5.96 -6.62
CA ARG A 400 33.09 -7.29 -7.25
C ARG A 400 32.37 -7.32 -8.60
N ARG A 401 31.92 -6.20 -9.14
CA ARG A 401 31.43 -6.18 -10.54
C ARG A 401 32.53 -6.66 -11.49
N GLU A 402 33.79 -6.30 -11.21
CA GLU A 402 34.97 -6.79 -11.93
C GLU A 402 35.34 -8.23 -11.53
N SER A 403 35.38 -8.59 -10.23
CA SER A 403 35.64 -9.94 -9.76
C SER A 403 34.47 -10.91 -10.02
N ARG A 404 33.22 -10.41 -10.03
CA ARG A 404 32.00 -11.16 -10.39
C ARG A 404 31.98 -11.55 -11.84
N SER A 405 32.45 -10.67 -12.72
CA SER A 405 32.60 -10.96 -14.13
C SER A 405 33.76 -11.95 -14.39
N SER A 406 34.79 -11.97 -13.53
CA SER A 406 35.88 -12.94 -13.68
C SER A 406 35.49 -14.32 -13.17
N GLY A 407 35.11 -14.49 -11.90
CA GLY A 407 34.80 -15.80 -11.33
C GLY A 407 33.65 -16.53 -12.03
N ARG A 408 32.59 -15.81 -12.42
CA ARG A 408 31.50 -16.38 -13.24
C ARG A 408 31.97 -16.70 -14.64
N ARG A 409 32.70 -15.79 -15.31
CA ARG A 409 33.25 -16.03 -16.64
C ARG A 409 34.27 -17.17 -16.63
N ASP A 410 35.14 -17.23 -15.62
CA ASP A 410 36.11 -18.28 -15.48
C ASP A 410 35.43 -19.64 -15.34
N LEU A 411 34.38 -19.74 -14.51
CA LEU A 411 33.58 -20.95 -14.37
C LEU A 411 32.82 -21.27 -15.66
N GLN A 412 32.15 -20.31 -16.27
CA GLN A 412 31.46 -20.45 -17.55
C GLN A 412 32.42 -20.94 -18.65
N GLN A 413 33.63 -20.37 -18.70
CA GLN A 413 34.65 -20.78 -19.66
C GLN A 413 35.15 -22.20 -19.40
N GLN A 414 35.35 -22.60 -18.13
CA GLN A 414 35.71 -23.97 -17.79
C GLN A 414 34.59 -24.98 -18.13
N ILE A 415 33.32 -24.60 -17.90
CA ILE A 415 32.18 -25.43 -18.29
C ILE A 415 32.16 -25.64 -19.80
N ILE A 416 32.26 -24.58 -20.60
CA ILE A 416 32.26 -24.67 -22.06
C ILE A 416 33.48 -25.46 -22.58
N GLN A 417 34.64 -25.35 -21.94
CA GLN A 417 35.82 -26.12 -22.30
C GLN A 417 35.64 -27.63 -22.06
N ASN A 418 34.96 -28.01 -20.98
CA ASN A 418 34.73 -29.43 -20.65
C ASN A 418 33.49 -30.00 -21.35
N TRP A 419 32.51 -29.15 -21.63
CA TRP A 419 31.21 -29.49 -22.23
C TRP A 419 30.84 -28.47 -23.32
N PRO A 420 31.47 -28.51 -24.50
CA PRO A 420 31.25 -27.54 -25.56
C PRO A 420 29.78 -27.46 -26.03
N GLU A 421 29.02 -28.54 -25.89
CA GLU A 421 27.60 -28.62 -26.22
C GLU A 421 26.73 -27.64 -25.42
N LEU A 422 27.17 -27.24 -24.22
CA LEU A 422 26.45 -26.25 -23.39
C LEU A 422 26.62 -24.82 -23.90
N GLN A 423 27.52 -24.58 -24.87
CA GLN A 423 27.66 -23.28 -25.51
C GLN A 423 26.54 -22.99 -26.52
N GLU A 424 25.98 -24.04 -27.11
CA GLU A 424 24.94 -23.97 -28.15
C GLU A 424 23.53 -24.07 -27.58
N ALA A 425 23.38 -24.19 -26.22
CA ALA A 425 22.10 -24.26 -25.55
C ALA A 425 21.46 -22.85 -25.49
N ASP A 426 20.45 -22.62 -26.32
CA ASP A 426 19.79 -21.34 -26.44
C ASP A 426 18.67 -21.17 -25.40
N ASP A 427 18.14 -22.26 -24.83
CA ASP A 427 17.06 -22.26 -23.87
C ASP A 427 17.16 -23.39 -22.82
N TRP A 428 16.17 -23.48 -21.94
CA TRP A 428 16.09 -24.44 -20.83
C TRP A 428 15.86 -25.86 -21.25
N ASP A 429 15.06 -26.08 -22.29
CA ASP A 429 14.75 -27.41 -22.81
C ASP A 429 16.03 -28.04 -23.39
N ASP A 430 16.89 -27.22 -23.98
CA ASP A 430 18.20 -27.64 -24.45
C ASP A 430 19.13 -28.02 -23.29
N LEU A 431 19.20 -27.18 -22.24
CA LEU A 431 20.01 -27.48 -21.06
C LEU A 431 19.50 -28.71 -20.32
N GLU A 432 18.19 -28.89 -20.17
CA GLU A 432 17.59 -30.08 -19.58
C GLU A 432 17.92 -31.34 -20.39
N SER A 433 17.76 -31.28 -21.69
CA SER A 433 18.11 -32.38 -22.59
C SER A 433 19.60 -32.78 -22.52
N LEU A 434 20.47 -31.79 -22.40
CA LEU A 434 21.92 -32.00 -22.30
C LEU A 434 22.35 -32.54 -20.92
N THR A 435 21.79 -32.00 -19.84
CA THR A 435 22.10 -32.40 -18.46
C THR A 435 21.47 -33.74 -18.09
N GLY A 436 20.25 -34.02 -18.54
CA GLY A 436 19.55 -35.29 -18.31
C GLY A 436 20.29 -36.51 -18.89
N ARG A 437 21.04 -36.32 -19.96
CA ARG A 437 21.88 -37.37 -20.54
C ARG A 437 23.11 -37.73 -19.69
N ARG A 438 23.57 -36.84 -18.80
CA ARG A 438 24.75 -37.02 -17.95
C ARG A 438 24.41 -37.59 -16.57
N GLY A 439 23.14 -37.54 -16.17
CA GLY A 439 22.67 -38.07 -14.90
C GLY A 439 23.15 -37.31 -13.65
N GLU A 440 22.97 -37.93 -12.49
CA GLU A 440 23.25 -37.31 -11.17
C GLU A 440 24.72 -36.93 -10.93
N GLY A 441 25.66 -37.60 -11.60
CA GLY A 441 27.12 -37.33 -11.47
C GLY A 441 27.55 -35.99 -12.06
N PHE A 442 26.75 -35.37 -12.92
CA PHE A 442 27.12 -34.11 -13.59
C PHE A 442 27.31 -32.94 -12.62
N LEU A 443 26.51 -32.88 -11.57
CA LEU A 443 26.66 -31.85 -10.55
C LEU A 443 27.99 -31.95 -9.79
N ASP A 444 28.46 -33.18 -9.53
CA ASP A 444 29.74 -33.40 -8.87
C ASP A 444 30.91 -33.04 -9.80
N GLU A 445 30.81 -33.36 -11.12
CA GLU A 445 31.78 -32.91 -12.11
C GLU A 445 31.88 -31.38 -12.20
N LEU A 446 30.74 -30.66 -12.11
CA LEU A 446 30.72 -29.19 -12.05
C LEU A 446 31.40 -28.65 -10.79
N ARG A 447 31.21 -29.31 -9.66
CA ARG A 447 31.82 -28.93 -8.37
C ARG A 447 33.32 -29.12 -8.34
N ASP A 448 33.85 -30.07 -9.10
CA ASP A 448 35.28 -30.36 -9.20
C ASP A 448 36.04 -29.33 -10.07
N LEU A 449 35.34 -28.43 -10.77
CA LEU A 449 36.00 -27.38 -11.55
C LEU A 449 36.73 -26.38 -10.65
N PRO A 450 37.99 -26.02 -10.94
CA PRO A 450 38.80 -25.11 -10.11
C PRO A 450 38.12 -23.73 -9.83
N ALA A 451 37.34 -23.22 -10.78
CA ALA A 451 36.63 -21.95 -10.61
C ALA A 451 35.33 -22.06 -9.79
N PHE A 452 34.81 -23.26 -9.54
CA PHE A 452 33.54 -23.49 -8.85
C PHE A 452 33.57 -22.98 -7.43
N GLU A 453 34.56 -23.31 -6.62
CA GLU A 453 34.66 -22.90 -5.23
C GLU A 453 34.66 -21.36 -5.09
N THR A 454 35.41 -20.67 -5.94
CA THR A 454 35.48 -19.20 -5.96
C THR A 454 34.12 -18.59 -6.31
N TYR A 455 33.44 -19.11 -7.32
CA TYR A 455 32.10 -18.67 -7.71
C TYR A 455 31.08 -18.92 -6.60
N TRP A 456 31.04 -20.15 -6.07
CA TRP A 456 30.08 -20.57 -5.06
C TRP A 456 30.22 -19.79 -3.76
N THR A 457 31.46 -19.65 -3.25
CA THR A 457 31.74 -18.83 -2.07
C THR A 457 31.29 -17.40 -2.26
N SER A 458 31.54 -16.82 -3.44
CA SER A 458 31.08 -15.48 -3.77
C SER A 458 29.55 -15.38 -3.86
N LYS A 459 28.86 -16.39 -4.38
CA LYS A 459 27.37 -16.47 -4.46
C LYS A 459 26.78 -16.52 -3.05
N VAL A 460 27.27 -17.44 -2.19
CA VAL A 460 26.79 -17.62 -0.82
C VAL A 460 27.03 -16.38 0.05
N GLU A 461 28.19 -15.76 -0.01
CA GLU A 461 28.47 -14.55 0.77
C GLU A 461 27.58 -13.36 0.35
N ARG A 462 27.22 -13.25 -0.93
CA ARG A 462 26.30 -12.23 -1.42
C ARG A 462 24.88 -12.48 -0.93
N SER A 463 24.40 -13.71 -1.05
CA SER A 463 23.07 -14.09 -0.56
C SER A 463 22.94 -13.75 0.92
N ARG A 464 23.91 -14.15 1.74
CA ARG A 464 23.94 -13.82 3.18
C ARG A 464 23.98 -12.32 3.46
N ALA A 465 24.74 -11.55 2.67
CA ALA A 465 24.79 -10.09 2.85
C ALA A 465 23.46 -9.43 2.47
N GLN A 466 22.82 -9.92 1.40
CA GLN A 466 21.50 -9.46 0.98
C GLN A 466 20.42 -9.81 2.02
N GLU A 467 20.38 -11.05 2.49
CA GLU A 467 19.46 -11.50 3.53
C GLU A 467 19.63 -10.67 4.83
N LYS A 468 20.88 -10.43 5.25
CA LYS A 468 21.18 -9.56 6.38
C LYS A 468 20.66 -8.14 6.17
N SER A 469 20.79 -7.60 4.95
CA SER A 469 20.29 -6.26 4.61
C SER A 469 18.77 -6.22 4.66
N VAL A 470 18.07 -7.18 4.07
CA VAL A 470 16.60 -7.29 4.09
C VAL A 470 16.10 -7.43 5.53
N TYR A 471 16.70 -8.30 6.33
CA TYR A 471 16.31 -8.46 7.73
C TYR A 471 16.48 -7.17 8.54
N ALA A 472 17.61 -6.47 8.35
CA ALA A 472 17.87 -5.20 9.03
C ALA A 472 16.89 -4.10 8.60
N GLU A 473 16.51 -4.08 7.33
CA GLU A 473 15.50 -3.15 6.78
C GLU A 473 14.13 -3.38 7.41
N LEU A 474 13.65 -4.63 7.39
CA LEU A 474 12.36 -5.00 7.99
C LEU A 474 12.30 -4.63 9.47
N LYS A 475 13.40 -4.86 10.20
CA LYS A 475 13.49 -4.48 11.61
C LYS A 475 13.41 -2.97 11.82
N ALA A 476 14.12 -2.18 11.01
CA ALA A 476 14.07 -0.72 11.05
C ALA A 476 12.67 -0.21 10.72
N VAL A 477 12.01 -0.80 9.73
CA VAL A 477 10.63 -0.44 9.32
C VAL A 477 9.62 -0.73 10.43
N GLN A 478 9.70 -1.86 11.12
CA GLN A 478 8.84 -2.15 12.27
C GLN A 478 8.95 -1.07 13.37
N PHE A 479 10.16 -0.60 13.67
CA PHE A 479 10.36 0.52 14.59
C PHE A 479 9.79 1.83 14.06
N ARG A 480 9.91 2.13 12.76
CA ARG A 480 9.31 3.32 12.14
C ARG A 480 7.78 3.28 12.23
N ARG A 481 7.14 2.12 11.96
CA ARG A 481 5.69 1.94 12.12
C ARG A 481 5.26 2.17 13.56
N LEU A 482 6.00 1.61 14.53
CA LEU A 482 5.71 1.81 15.96
C LEU A 482 5.82 3.27 16.37
N VAL A 483 6.92 3.95 16.01
CA VAL A 483 7.12 5.38 16.32
C VAL A 483 6.05 6.23 15.64
N HIS A 484 5.72 5.98 14.37
CA HIS A 484 4.65 6.67 13.65
C HIS A 484 3.30 6.56 14.37
N THR A 485 2.97 5.36 14.86
CA THR A 485 1.73 5.14 15.63
C THR A 485 1.75 5.89 16.97
N ILE A 486 2.87 5.86 17.69
CA ILE A 486 3.04 6.58 18.97
C ILE A 486 2.92 8.10 18.75
N GLU A 487 3.56 8.64 17.71
CA GLU A 487 3.45 10.05 17.34
C GLU A 487 2.00 10.43 17.05
N SER A 488 1.26 9.62 16.27
CA SER A 488 -0.16 9.85 15.96
C SER A 488 -1.03 9.89 17.24
N VAL A 489 -0.73 9.05 18.24
CA VAL A 489 -1.42 9.09 19.55
C VAL A 489 -1.16 10.43 20.26
N VAL A 490 0.09 10.89 20.30
CA VAL A 490 0.45 12.15 20.99
C VAL A 490 -0.11 13.35 20.23
N PHE A 491 -0.05 13.37 18.90
CA PHE A 491 -0.69 14.41 18.09
C PHE A 491 -2.20 14.49 18.34
N ALA A 492 -2.90 13.34 18.36
CA ALA A 492 -4.34 13.27 18.60
C ALA A 492 -4.70 13.79 20.00
N LYS A 493 -3.88 13.46 21.02
CA LYS A 493 -4.05 13.96 22.39
C LYS A 493 -3.87 15.47 22.50
N ASN A 494 -2.91 16.03 21.76
CA ASN A 494 -2.59 17.47 21.82
C ASN A 494 -3.54 18.30 20.95
N LEU A 495 -4.17 17.73 19.93
CA LEU A 495 -5.04 18.45 19.01
C LEU A 495 -6.14 19.27 19.71
N PRO A 496 -6.90 18.73 20.68
CA PRO A 496 -7.96 19.50 21.37
C PRO A 496 -7.46 20.71 22.17
N VAL A 497 -6.16 20.73 22.52
CA VAL A 497 -5.56 21.81 23.29
C VAL A 497 -5.26 23.04 22.43
N ILE A 498 -4.99 22.83 21.14
CA ILE A 498 -4.46 23.89 20.25
C ILE A 498 -5.32 24.18 19.02
N ALA A 499 -6.22 23.26 18.66
CA ALA A 499 -7.02 23.36 17.44
C ALA A 499 -8.34 24.13 17.68
N SER A 500 -8.83 24.78 16.61
CA SER A 500 -10.16 25.37 16.61
C SER A 500 -11.26 24.28 16.59
N PRO A 501 -12.52 24.63 16.98
CA PRO A 501 -13.64 23.69 16.89
C PRO A 501 -13.86 23.13 15.47
N GLU A 502 -13.59 23.90 14.42
CA GLU A 502 -13.71 23.48 13.02
C GLU A 502 -12.68 22.40 12.68
N ILE A 503 -11.43 22.55 13.14
CA ILE A 503 -10.37 21.55 12.95
C ILE A 503 -10.74 20.26 13.68
N LEU A 504 -11.24 20.34 14.91
CA LEU A 504 -11.68 19.17 15.68
C LEU A 504 -12.86 18.46 15.02
N LYS A 505 -13.84 19.23 14.54
CA LYS A 505 -14.99 18.68 13.81
C LYS A 505 -14.52 17.93 12.57
N ARG A 506 -13.63 18.53 11.79
CA ARG A 506 -13.12 17.90 10.56
C ARG A 506 -12.32 16.63 10.85
N TYR A 507 -11.50 16.63 11.88
CA TYR A 507 -10.80 15.43 12.34
C TYR A 507 -11.78 14.30 12.72
N THR A 508 -12.86 14.63 13.44
CA THR A 508 -13.90 13.65 13.81
C THR A 508 -14.61 13.08 12.58
N GLU A 509 -14.94 13.93 11.61
CA GLU A 509 -15.54 13.49 10.32
C GLU A 509 -14.63 12.52 9.56
N MET A 510 -13.31 12.81 9.51
CA MET A 510 -12.34 11.90 8.91
C MET A 510 -12.30 10.54 9.62
N LEU A 511 -12.19 10.54 10.95
CA LEU A 511 -12.18 9.30 11.73
C LEU A 511 -13.46 8.47 11.53
N THR A 512 -14.61 9.14 11.45
CA THR A 512 -15.89 8.48 11.17
C THR A 512 -15.88 7.80 9.81
N LEU A 513 -15.36 8.48 8.78
CA LEU A 513 -15.28 7.90 7.44
C LEU A 513 -14.22 6.80 7.35
N GLU A 514 -13.06 6.95 8.00
CA GLU A 514 -12.01 5.91 8.09
C GLU A 514 -12.53 4.66 8.82
N SER A 515 -13.46 4.80 9.77
CA SER A 515 -14.10 3.69 10.50
C SER A 515 -15.36 3.18 9.81
N SER A 516 -15.64 3.60 8.58
CA SER A 516 -16.75 3.03 7.81
C SER A 516 -16.41 1.65 7.26
N PHE A 517 -17.44 0.92 6.81
CA PHE A 517 -17.31 -0.47 6.37
C PHE A 517 -17.32 -0.56 4.86
N PHE A 518 -16.67 -1.60 4.32
CA PHE A 518 -16.77 -1.95 2.91
C PHE A 518 -18.02 -2.79 2.66
N GLY A 519 -18.72 -2.50 1.57
CA GLY A 519 -19.97 -3.17 1.24
C GLY A 519 -21.18 -2.61 2.00
N SER A 520 -22.35 -3.01 1.58
CA SER A 520 -23.67 -2.57 2.09
C SER A 520 -24.38 -3.68 2.87
#